data_4774b10f7d2f442cf1cfc8d92ac33342
#
_entry.id   4774b10f7d2f442cf1cfc8d92ac33342
#
_cell.length_a   1.000
_cell.length_b   1.000
_cell.length_c   1.000
_cell.angle_alpha   90.00
_cell.angle_beta   90.00
_cell.angle_gamma   90.00
#
_symmetry.space_group_name_H-M   'P 1'
#
loop_
_entity.id
_entity.type
_entity.pdbx_description
1 polymer ?
#
loop_
_entity_poly.entity_id
_entity_poly.type
_entity_poly.pdbx_seq_one_letter_code
_entity_poly.pdbx_strand_id
1 'polypeptide(L)'
;MGIDEVLVYCVDNAAVMSAWAVDQKIAGSNISFLGDPNSELTSALGMTLTNPGPVGKLGPNRCKRFAMYCEDGVIKVIQVSENKGGADDPAGDDFPEDSCIDNMLRLISEL
;
A
#
# COMPACT_ATOMS: atom_id res chain seq x y z
N MET A 1 -10.49 -11.42 -14.24
CA MET A 1 -9.20 -11.67 -13.59
C MET A 1 -9.47 -12.28 -12.22
N GLY A 2 -8.95 -13.46 -11.94
CA GLY A 2 -9.32 -14.24 -10.76
C GLY A 2 -8.60 -13.81 -9.47
N ILE A 3 -8.86 -12.60 -9.00
CA ILE A 3 -8.32 -12.10 -7.73
C ILE A 3 -9.22 -12.58 -6.60
N ASP A 4 -8.66 -13.36 -5.69
CA ASP A 4 -9.41 -13.95 -4.58
C ASP A 4 -9.68 -12.94 -3.45
N GLU A 5 -8.70 -12.11 -3.14
CA GLU A 5 -8.78 -11.19 -2.00
C GLU A 5 -7.94 -9.95 -2.27
N VAL A 6 -8.44 -8.80 -1.83
CA VAL A 6 -7.71 -7.53 -1.85
C VAL A 6 -7.50 -7.08 -0.40
N LEU A 7 -6.25 -6.95 0.00
CA LEU A 7 -5.88 -6.48 1.34
C LEU A 7 -5.38 -5.05 1.27
N VAL A 8 -5.95 -4.19 2.09
CA VAL A 8 -5.52 -2.81 2.25
C VAL A 8 -5.02 -2.63 3.67
N TYR A 9 -3.81 -2.15 3.85
CA TYR A 9 -3.29 -1.91 5.18
C TYR A 9 -2.62 -0.54 5.30
N CYS A 10 -2.57 -0.06 6.53
CA CYS A 10 -1.82 1.14 6.89
C CYS A 10 -1.10 0.89 8.21
N VAL A 11 -0.09 1.73 8.47
CA VAL A 11 0.55 1.78 9.79
C VAL A 11 -0.39 2.53 10.72
N ASP A 12 -1.43 1.82 11.18
CA ASP A 12 -2.44 2.37 12.08
C ASP A 12 -3.12 1.24 12.84
N ASN A 13 -3.91 1.57 13.86
CA ASN A 13 -4.57 0.58 14.71
C ASN A 13 -5.88 0.04 14.10
N ALA A 14 -6.38 -1.05 14.68
CA ALA A 14 -7.57 -1.72 14.19
C ALA A 14 -8.82 -0.84 14.24
N ALA A 15 -8.93 0.03 15.25
CA ALA A 15 -10.10 0.91 15.38
C ALA A 15 -10.18 1.93 14.23
N VAL A 16 -9.04 2.51 13.86
CA VAL A 16 -8.96 3.43 12.72
C VAL A 16 -9.27 2.70 11.43
N MET A 17 -8.69 1.53 11.23
CA MET A 17 -8.93 0.74 10.01
C MET A 17 -10.40 0.30 9.90
N SER A 18 -11.04 -0.06 11.00
CA SER A 18 -12.46 -0.40 11.02
C SER A 18 -13.34 0.79 10.64
N ALA A 19 -13.05 1.96 11.17
CA ALA A 19 -13.80 3.18 10.84
C ALA A 19 -13.66 3.55 9.37
N TRP A 20 -12.45 3.43 8.83
CA TRP A 20 -12.19 3.69 7.42
C TRP A 20 -12.89 2.68 6.52
N ALA A 21 -12.91 1.40 6.91
CA ALA A 21 -13.61 0.36 6.17
C ALA A 21 -15.12 0.65 6.05
N VAL A 22 -15.73 1.12 7.14
CA VAL A 22 -17.15 1.53 7.12
C VAL A 22 -17.36 2.72 6.19
N ASP A 23 -16.50 3.73 6.26
CA ASP A 23 -16.56 4.91 5.40
C ASP A 23 -16.44 4.52 3.92
N GLN A 24 -15.57 3.59 3.58
CA GLN A 24 -15.34 3.13 2.21
C GLN A 24 -16.35 2.07 1.74
N LYS A 25 -17.26 1.64 2.61
CA LYS A 25 -18.38 0.74 2.27
C LYS A 25 -17.91 -0.57 1.64
N ILE A 26 -16.90 -1.19 2.21
CA ILE A 26 -16.31 -2.43 1.67
C ILE A 26 -17.08 -3.70 2.05
N ALA A 27 -18.06 -3.61 2.93
CA ALA A 27 -18.84 -4.77 3.38
C ALA A 27 -19.45 -5.54 2.18
N GLY A 28 -19.33 -6.85 2.20
CA GLY A 28 -19.82 -7.70 1.11
C GLY A 28 -18.90 -7.82 -0.10
N SER A 29 -17.77 -7.14 -0.09
CA SER A 29 -16.75 -7.24 -1.14
C SER A 29 -15.63 -8.20 -0.73
N ASN A 30 -14.67 -8.43 -1.64
CA ASN A 30 -13.46 -9.20 -1.34
C ASN A 30 -12.31 -8.33 -0.79
N ILE A 31 -12.62 -7.12 -0.33
CA ILE A 31 -11.66 -6.18 0.22
C ILE A 31 -11.67 -6.27 1.75
N SER A 32 -10.49 -6.38 2.34
CA SER A 32 -10.31 -6.36 3.80
C SER A 32 -9.30 -5.29 4.18
N PHE A 33 -9.58 -4.56 5.25
CA PHE A 33 -8.68 -3.54 5.78
C PHE A 33 -7.99 -4.08 7.03
N LEU A 34 -6.67 -3.91 7.08
CA LEU A 34 -5.81 -4.42 8.15
C LEU A 34 -4.96 -3.31 8.73
N GLY A 35 -4.62 -3.42 10.01
CA GLY A 35 -3.72 -2.48 10.67
C GLY A 35 -2.34 -3.08 10.91
N ASP A 36 -1.31 -2.25 10.78
CA ASP A 36 0.08 -2.57 11.09
C ASP A 36 0.60 -1.52 12.10
N PRO A 37 0.07 -1.51 13.35
CA PRO A 37 0.32 -0.40 14.27
C PRO A 37 1.78 -0.24 14.67
N ASN A 38 2.56 -1.31 14.67
CA ASN A 38 3.97 -1.27 15.05
C ASN A 38 4.91 -1.28 13.85
N SER A 39 4.39 -1.11 12.65
CA SER A 39 5.18 -1.08 11.41
C SER A 39 5.99 -2.35 11.15
N GLU A 40 5.55 -3.50 11.67
CA GLU A 40 6.27 -4.77 11.54
C GLU A 40 6.26 -5.27 10.11
N LEU A 41 5.09 -5.30 9.48
CA LEU A 41 4.95 -5.70 8.07
C LEU A 41 5.65 -4.71 7.15
N THR A 42 5.46 -3.43 7.37
CA THR A 42 6.08 -2.35 6.59
C THR A 42 7.59 -2.47 6.60
N SER A 43 8.18 -2.69 7.78
CA SER A 43 9.62 -2.88 7.94
C SER A 43 10.10 -4.15 7.23
N ALA A 44 9.37 -5.26 7.39
CA ALA A 44 9.72 -6.54 6.76
C ALA A 44 9.70 -6.46 5.23
N LEU A 45 8.81 -5.65 4.67
CA LEU A 45 8.71 -5.42 3.23
C LEU A 45 9.70 -4.37 2.70
N GLY A 46 10.43 -3.69 3.57
CA GLY A 46 11.33 -2.60 3.17
C GLY A 46 10.59 -1.36 2.68
N MET A 47 9.36 -1.14 3.15
CA MET A 47 8.48 -0.06 2.69
C MET A 47 8.37 1.10 3.67
N THR A 48 9.30 1.22 4.61
CA THR A 48 9.31 2.32 5.57
C THR A 48 9.59 3.65 4.87
N LEU A 49 8.76 4.63 5.17
CA LEU A 49 8.89 5.98 4.67
C LEU A 49 10.10 6.66 5.30
N THR A 50 11.04 7.13 4.49
CA THR A 50 12.31 7.68 4.99
C THR A 50 12.54 9.14 4.64
N ASN A 51 11.80 9.70 3.67
CA ASN A 51 11.98 11.09 3.25
C ASN A 51 11.63 12.04 4.42
N PRO A 52 12.54 12.97 4.82
CA PRO A 52 12.33 13.85 5.97
C PRO A 52 11.08 14.74 5.88
N GLY A 53 10.69 15.17 4.70
CA GLY A 53 9.51 16.01 4.51
C GLY A 53 8.22 15.32 4.98
N PRO A 54 7.82 14.21 4.36
CA PRO A 54 6.67 13.43 4.80
C PRO A 54 6.78 12.88 6.20
N VAL A 55 7.96 12.41 6.63
CA VAL A 55 8.19 11.93 7.99
C VAL A 55 7.93 13.04 9.01
N GLY A 56 8.33 14.27 8.71
CA GLY A 56 8.07 15.40 9.58
C GLY A 56 6.58 15.72 9.76
N LYS A 57 5.75 15.39 8.77
CA LYS A 57 4.31 15.64 8.81
C LYS A 57 3.52 14.48 9.38
N LEU A 58 3.90 13.25 9.02
CA LEU A 58 3.14 12.04 9.34
C LEU A 58 3.65 11.32 10.58
N GLY A 59 4.87 11.62 11.01
CA GLY A 59 5.54 10.91 12.09
C GLY A 59 6.39 9.75 11.58
N PRO A 60 7.18 9.12 12.49
CA PRO A 60 8.08 8.05 12.13
C PRO A 60 7.36 6.73 11.85
N ASN A 61 8.05 5.80 11.22
CA ASN A 61 7.61 4.42 10.99
C ASN A 61 6.36 4.29 10.11
N ARG A 62 6.11 5.27 9.26
CA ARG A 62 5.01 5.22 8.30
C ARG A 62 5.42 4.45 7.04
N CYS A 63 4.44 4.09 6.24
CA CYS A 63 4.60 3.26 5.06
C CYS A 63 4.63 4.10 3.78
N LYS A 64 5.45 3.71 2.81
CA LYS A 64 5.36 4.22 1.44
C LYS A 64 4.03 3.79 0.82
N ARG A 65 3.57 4.50 -0.20
CA ARG A 65 2.43 4.05 -1.00
C ARG A 65 2.90 3.01 -2.00
N PHE A 66 2.34 1.82 -1.92
CA PHE A 66 2.70 0.76 -2.84
C PHE A 66 1.53 -0.19 -3.05
N ALA A 67 1.62 -1.01 -4.10
CA ALA A 67 0.71 -2.11 -4.35
C ALA A 67 1.53 -3.33 -4.77
N MET A 68 1.08 -4.51 -4.40
CA MET A 68 1.72 -5.74 -4.87
C MET A 68 0.69 -6.82 -5.15
N TYR A 69 1.05 -7.69 -6.08
CA TYR A 69 0.27 -8.87 -6.43
C TYR A 69 1.05 -10.11 -6.02
N CYS A 70 0.38 -10.99 -5.29
CA CYS A 70 0.98 -12.22 -4.79
C CYS A 70 0.18 -13.44 -5.27
N GLU A 71 0.89 -14.52 -5.57
CA GLU A 71 0.30 -15.83 -5.85
C GLU A 71 0.93 -16.86 -4.92
N ASP A 72 0.11 -17.54 -4.14
CA ASP A 72 0.57 -18.60 -3.21
C ASP A 72 1.71 -18.12 -2.29
N GLY A 73 1.61 -16.90 -1.79
CA GLY A 73 2.60 -16.31 -0.90
C GLY A 73 3.86 -15.76 -1.59
N VAL A 74 3.90 -15.79 -2.92
CA VAL A 74 5.04 -15.25 -3.70
C VAL A 74 4.65 -13.92 -4.32
N ILE A 75 5.49 -12.90 -4.11
CA ILE A 75 5.30 -11.59 -4.74
C ILE A 75 5.65 -11.68 -6.22
N LYS A 76 4.67 -11.42 -7.08
CA LYS A 76 4.84 -11.45 -8.54
C LYS A 76 5.02 -10.06 -9.14
N VAL A 77 4.36 -9.06 -8.57
CA VAL A 77 4.43 -7.67 -9.01
C VAL A 77 4.48 -6.79 -7.78
N ILE A 78 5.35 -5.80 -7.76
CA ILE A 78 5.36 -4.75 -6.75
C ILE A 78 5.61 -3.41 -7.42
N GLN A 79 4.79 -2.41 -7.08
CA GLN A 79 4.91 -1.05 -7.60
C GLN A 79 4.86 -0.07 -6.45
N VAL A 80 5.89 0.76 -6.35
CA VAL A 80 6.01 1.79 -5.32
C VAL A 80 5.80 3.14 -5.96
N SER A 81 4.90 3.94 -5.42
CA SER A 81 4.64 5.31 -5.90
C SER A 81 5.70 6.25 -5.37
N GLU A 82 6.81 6.35 -6.08
CA GLU A 82 7.92 7.24 -5.75
C GLU A 82 8.66 7.68 -7.00
N ASN A 83 9.42 8.76 -6.89
CA ASN A 83 10.19 9.30 -8.00
C ASN A 83 11.39 8.40 -8.30
N LYS A 84 11.36 7.71 -9.42
CA LYS A 84 12.43 6.81 -9.88
C LYS A 84 13.65 7.55 -10.39
N GLY A 85 13.59 8.87 -10.54
CA GLY A 85 14.70 9.73 -10.96
C GLY A 85 15.65 10.16 -9.84
N GLY A 86 15.42 9.70 -8.61
CA GLY A 86 16.32 9.91 -7.48
C GLY A 86 15.78 10.74 -6.32
N ALA A 87 14.75 11.56 -6.52
CA ALA A 87 14.08 12.26 -5.42
C ALA A 87 12.79 11.52 -5.09
N ASP A 88 12.67 11.03 -3.87
CA ASP A 88 11.51 10.27 -3.44
C ASP A 88 10.26 11.14 -3.34
N ASP A 89 9.14 10.58 -3.77
CA ASP A 89 7.82 11.01 -3.32
C ASP A 89 7.21 9.88 -2.50
N PRO A 90 7.62 9.71 -1.27
CA PRO A 90 7.23 8.57 -0.46
C PRO A 90 5.77 8.61 -0.02
N ALA A 91 5.10 9.75 -0.11
CA ALA A 91 3.67 9.83 0.14
C ALA A 91 2.84 9.38 -1.06
N GLY A 92 3.45 9.32 -2.24
CA GLY A 92 2.80 8.88 -3.47
C GLY A 92 1.88 9.91 -4.10
N ASP A 93 1.91 11.15 -3.63
CA ASP A 93 1.01 12.20 -4.11
C ASP A 93 1.39 12.70 -5.51
N ASP A 94 2.69 12.66 -5.86
CA ASP A 94 3.17 13.10 -7.16
C ASP A 94 3.16 11.97 -8.21
N PHE A 95 3.26 10.72 -7.78
CA PHE A 95 3.33 9.56 -8.67
C PHE A 95 2.36 8.46 -8.26
N PRO A 96 1.06 8.77 -8.03
CA PRO A 96 0.09 7.77 -7.56
C PRO A 96 -0.20 6.68 -8.58
N GLU A 97 -0.04 6.97 -9.86
CA GLU A 97 -0.39 6.06 -10.96
C GLU A 97 0.37 4.73 -10.92
N ASP A 98 1.58 4.70 -10.34
CA ASP A 98 2.38 3.48 -10.28
C ASP A 98 1.68 2.36 -9.49
N SER A 99 1.03 2.71 -8.38
CA SER A 99 0.36 1.74 -7.51
C SER A 99 -1.16 1.73 -7.67
N CYS A 100 -1.71 2.53 -8.58
CA CYS A 100 -3.15 2.54 -8.84
C CYS A 100 -3.59 1.32 -9.65
N ILE A 101 -4.89 1.05 -9.58
CA ILE A 101 -5.46 -0.20 -10.10
C ILE A 101 -5.20 -0.42 -11.60
N ASP A 102 -5.25 0.62 -12.40
CA ASP A 102 -5.07 0.48 -13.85
C ASP A 102 -3.69 -0.07 -14.20
N ASN A 103 -2.64 0.46 -13.57
CA ASN A 103 -1.29 -0.02 -13.77
C ASN A 103 -1.12 -1.44 -13.23
N MET A 104 -1.67 -1.73 -12.06
CA MET A 104 -1.58 -3.06 -11.46
C MET A 104 -2.27 -4.12 -12.33
N LEU A 105 -3.46 -3.84 -12.84
CA LEU A 105 -4.18 -4.77 -13.72
C LEU A 105 -3.42 -5.00 -15.02
N ARG A 106 -2.82 -3.96 -15.58
CA ARG A 106 -1.99 -4.07 -16.79
C ARG A 106 -0.80 -5.01 -16.54
N LEU A 107 -0.07 -4.78 -15.45
CA LEU A 107 1.12 -5.59 -15.13
C LEU A 107 0.77 -7.05 -14.81
N ILE A 108 -0.33 -7.28 -14.10
CA ILE A 108 -0.80 -8.64 -13.80
C ILE A 108 -1.18 -9.37 -15.09
N SER A 109 -1.85 -8.69 -16.03
CA SER A 109 -2.25 -9.29 -17.30
C SER A 109 -1.08 -9.67 -18.21
N GLU A 110 0.09 -9.06 -17.98
CA GLU A 110 1.32 -9.33 -18.74
C GLU A 110 2.16 -10.49 -18.17
N LEU A 111 1.73 -11.09 -17.06
CA LEU A 111 2.45 -12.21 -16.45
C LEU A 111 2.36 -13.51 -17.24
#